data_e87c4102d3fe55c86c6ff6ad685b3947
#
_entry.id   e87c4102d3fe55c86c6ff6ad685b3947
#
_cell.length_a   1.000
_cell.length_b   1.000
_cell.length_c   1.000
_cell.angle_alpha   90.00
_cell.angle_beta   90.00
_cell.angle_gamma   90.00
#
_symmetry.space_group_name_H-M   'P 1'
#
loop_
_entity.id
_entity.type
_entity.pdbx_description
1 polymer ?
#
loop_
_entity_poly.entity_id
_entity_poly.type
_entity_poly.pdbx_seq_one_letter_code
_entity_poly.pdbx_strand_id
1 'polypeptide(L)'
;DGSNVAPTVVADVDPSAPIAQDELFGPAVAVSVAADWEDAMSQANGTGYGLAAGIFTADVAGTVQAIRETDAGSIHINWTPLWRADLMPYGGLKGSGIGKEGPRWAVEEMTELKTVVLHGRPW
;
A
#
# COMPACT_ATOMS: atom_id res chain seq x y z
N ASP A 1 -3.25 -26.60 -19.59
CA ASP A 1 -4.54 -27.21 -19.86
C ASP A 1 -5.69 -26.43 -19.21
N GLY A 2 -6.48 -25.75 -20.02
CA GLY A 2 -7.68 -25.08 -19.58
C GLY A 2 -7.42 -23.91 -18.62
N SER A 3 -7.84 -24.03 -17.39
CA SER A 3 -7.81 -22.97 -16.37
C SER A 3 -6.55 -22.95 -15.48
N ASN A 4 -5.57 -23.81 -15.74
CA ASN A 4 -4.35 -23.88 -14.96
C ASN A 4 -3.26 -22.97 -15.57
N VAL A 5 -2.80 -22.00 -14.77
CA VAL A 5 -1.67 -21.12 -15.10
C VAL A 5 -0.51 -21.45 -14.17
N ALA A 6 0.66 -21.71 -14.73
CA ALA A 6 1.85 -21.97 -13.93
C ALA A 6 2.36 -20.68 -13.25
N PRO A 7 2.91 -20.75 -12.03
CA PRO A 7 3.59 -19.62 -11.42
C PRO A 7 4.70 -19.11 -12.34
N THR A 8 4.67 -17.80 -12.61
CA THR A 8 5.51 -17.17 -13.63
C THR A 8 6.24 -15.96 -13.06
N VAL A 9 7.54 -15.86 -13.31
CA VAL A 9 8.34 -14.66 -13.04
C VAL A 9 8.77 -14.08 -14.38
N VAL A 10 8.46 -12.81 -14.61
CA VAL A 10 8.89 -12.04 -15.77
C VAL A 10 9.95 -11.06 -15.33
N ALA A 11 11.19 -11.28 -15.76
CA ALA A 11 12.33 -10.45 -15.40
C ALA A 11 12.60 -9.38 -16.46
N ASP A 12 13.38 -8.36 -16.07
CA ASP A 12 13.80 -7.24 -16.90
C ASP A 12 12.61 -6.51 -17.57
N VAL A 13 11.55 -6.36 -16.79
CA VAL A 13 10.32 -5.71 -17.27
C VAL A 13 10.55 -4.21 -17.37
N ASP A 14 10.18 -3.65 -18.52
CA ASP A 14 10.10 -2.19 -18.69
C ASP A 14 9.02 -1.65 -17.71
N PRO A 15 9.35 -0.66 -16.87
CA PRO A 15 8.38 -0.08 -15.93
C PRO A 15 7.10 0.46 -16.57
N SER A 16 7.13 0.79 -17.86
CA SER A 16 5.95 1.24 -18.60
C SER A 16 5.09 0.12 -19.20
N ALA A 17 5.55 -1.13 -19.12
CA ALA A 17 4.82 -2.27 -19.66
C ALA A 17 3.52 -2.54 -18.88
N PRO A 18 2.44 -2.99 -19.53
CA PRO A 18 1.18 -3.27 -18.85
C PRO A 18 1.30 -4.19 -17.63
N ILE A 19 2.16 -5.21 -17.67
CA ILE A 19 2.38 -6.12 -16.54
C ILE A 19 3.01 -5.42 -15.31
N ALA A 20 3.68 -4.27 -15.51
CA ALA A 20 4.24 -3.45 -14.43
C ALA A 20 3.26 -2.39 -13.94
N GLN A 21 2.29 -2.00 -14.76
CA GLN A 21 1.38 -0.90 -14.48
C GLN A 21 -0.02 -1.35 -14.04
N ASP A 22 -0.47 -2.51 -14.51
CA ASP A 22 -1.82 -3.01 -14.26
C ASP A 22 -1.82 -4.14 -13.24
N GLU A 23 -2.92 -4.27 -12.51
CA GLU A 23 -3.13 -5.40 -11.61
C GLU A 23 -3.35 -6.68 -12.42
N LEU A 24 -2.53 -7.70 -12.15
CA LEU A 24 -2.62 -9.01 -12.78
C LEU A 24 -3.32 -10.01 -11.85
N PHE A 25 -4.51 -10.46 -12.22
CA PHE A 25 -5.24 -11.53 -11.52
C PHE A 25 -4.72 -12.91 -11.93
N GLY A 26 -3.52 -13.26 -11.46
CA GLY A 26 -2.89 -14.54 -11.80
C GLY A 26 -1.58 -14.77 -11.06
N PRO A 27 -1.02 -15.99 -11.11
CA PRO A 27 0.19 -16.35 -10.39
C PRO A 27 1.43 -15.88 -11.14
N ALA A 28 1.55 -14.58 -11.39
CA ALA A 28 2.70 -14.01 -12.07
C ALA A 28 3.19 -12.75 -11.34
N VAL A 29 4.50 -12.51 -11.42
CA VAL A 29 5.17 -11.33 -10.86
C VAL A 29 6.15 -10.75 -11.87
N ALA A 30 6.12 -9.42 -12.00
CA ALA A 30 7.09 -8.66 -12.77
C ALA A 30 8.27 -8.27 -11.88
N VAL A 31 9.48 -8.34 -12.42
CA VAL A 31 10.71 -7.92 -11.75
C VAL A 31 11.43 -6.94 -12.65
N SER A 32 11.72 -5.77 -12.12
CA SER A 32 12.52 -4.73 -12.75
C SER A 32 13.79 -4.48 -11.93
N VAL A 33 14.84 -4.02 -12.57
CA VAL A 33 16.08 -3.62 -11.91
C VAL A 33 16.13 -2.10 -11.83
N ALA A 34 16.32 -1.57 -10.64
CA ALA A 34 16.55 -0.15 -10.43
C ALA A 34 18.05 0.15 -10.43
N ALA A 35 18.43 1.31 -10.97
CA ALA A 35 19.81 1.73 -11.01
C ALA A 35 20.35 2.14 -9.63
N ASP A 36 19.50 2.74 -8.83
CA ASP A 36 19.80 3.22 -7.48
C ASP A 36 18.51 3.33 -6.64
N TRP A 37 18.62 3.93 -5.46
CA TRP A 37 17.49 4.15 -4.57
C TRP A 37 16.43 5.07 -5.17
N GLU A 38 16.82 6.15 -5.78
CA GLU A 38 15.92 7.15 -6.34
C GLU A 38 15.10 6.55 -7.50
N ASP A 39 15.74 5.78 -8.35
CA ASP A 39 15.09 5.04 -9.42
C ASP A 39 14.14 3.97 -8.85
N ALA A 40 14.54 3.23 -7.82
CA ALA A 40 13.68 2.25 -7.16
C ALA A 40 12.40 2.88 -6.60
N MET A 41 12.51 4.03 -5.94
CA MET A 41 11.36 4.76 -5.41
C MET A 41 10.48 5.33 -6.52
N SER A 42 11.09 5.84 -7.59
CA SER A 42 10.37 6.30 -8.77
C SER A 42 9.55 5.19 -9.42
N GLN A 43 10.15 4.02 -9.60
CA GLN A 43 9.45 2.85 -10.16
C GLN A 43 8.34 2.36 -9.23
N ALA A 44 8.59 2.25 -7.92
CA ALA A 44 7.61 1.80 -6.92
C ALA A 44 6.40 2.72 -6.84
N ASN A 45 6.60 4.03 -6.98
CA ASN A 45 5.53 5.02 -6.95
C ASN A 45 4.91 5.30 -8.33
N GLY A 46 5.53 4.81 -9.39
CA GLY A 46 5.19 5.11 -10.78
C GLY A 46 3.93 4.46 -11.32
N THR A 47 3.12 3.79 -10.48
CA THR A 47 1.87 3.16 -10.89
C THR A 47 0.65 3.95 -10.42
N GLY A 48 -0.51 3.67 -11.01
CA GLY A 48 -1.80 4.20 -10.58
C GLY A 48 -2.30 3.63 -9.24
N TYR A 49 -1.57 2.72 -8.62
CA TYR A 49 -1.93 2.01 -7.40
C TYR A 49 -1.01 2.38 -6.22
N GLY A 50 -1.48 2.13 -5.01
CA GLY A 50 -0.75 2.38 -3.78
C GLY A 50 -1.40 1.70 -2.59
N LEU A 51 -1.62 0.38 -2.64
CA LEU A 51 -2.25 -0.34 -1.54
C LEU A 51 -1.26 -0.64 -0.43
N ALA A 52 -0.21 -1.40 -0.73
CA ALA A 52 0.79 -1.80 0.24
C ALA A 52 2.14 -2.04 -0.43
N ALA A 53 3.21 -1.72 0.27
CA ALA A 53 4.59 -1.93 -0.16
C ALA A 53 5.39 -2.71 0.88
N GLY A 54 6.38 -3.47 0.41
CA GLY A 54 7.36 -4.15 1.26
C GLY A 54 8.77 -3.74 0.84
N ILE A 55 9.61 -3.38 1.80
CA ILE A 55 11.00 -2.97 1.58
C ILE A 55 11.92 -3.81 2.44
N PHE A 56 12.93 -4.40 1.82
CA PHE A 56 13.95 -5.19 2.51
C PHE A 56 15.27 -4.41 2.49
N THR A 57 15.71 -3.99 3.66
CA THR A 57 16.96 -3.23 3.83
C THR A 57 17.54 -3.42 5.21
N ALA A 58 18.86 -3.34 5.31
CA ALA A 58 19.59 -3.24 6.59
C ALA A 58 19.97 -1.78 6.93
N ASP A 59 19.73 -0.84 6.02
CA ASP A 59 20.02 0.57 6.21
C ASP A 59 18.89 1.29 6.93
N VAL A 60 19.18 1.83 8.10
CA VAL A 60 18.21 2.61 8.90
C VAL A 60 17.85 3.92 8.24
N ALA A 61 18.81 4.60 7.63
CA ALA A 61 18.54 5.87 6.91
C ALA A 61 17.64 5.64 5.71
N GLY A 62 17.93 4.61 4.90
CA GLY A 62 17.09 4.19 3.79
C GLY A 62 15.69 3.77 4.24
N THR A 63 15.56 3.12 5.40
CA THR A 63 14.25 2.80 5.98
C THR A 63 13.42 4.06 6.25
N VAL A 64 14.00 5.08 6.88
CA VAL A 64 13.30 6.34 7.16
C VAL A 64 12.93 7.07 5.88
N GLN A 65 13.80 7.05 4.89
CA GLN A 65 13.53 7.61 3.58
C GLN A 65 12.37 6.89 2.88
N ALA A 66 12.39 5.56 2.87
CA ALA A 66 11.32 4.74 2.31
C ALA A 66 9.95 5.06 2.92
N ILE A 67 9.87 5.19 4.26
CA ILE A 67 8.63 5.54 4.97
C ILE A 67 8.07 6.89 4.51
N ARG A 68 8.93 7.84 4.15
CA ARG A 68 8.53 9.18 3.72
C ARG A 68 8.13 9.26 2.25
N GLU A 69 8.78 8.46 1.42
CA GLU A 69 8.69 8.57 -0.04
C GLU A 69 7.72 7.57 -0.67
N THR A 70 7.38 6.49 0.03
CA THR A 70 6.48 5.46 -0.54
C THR A 70 5.04 5.93 -0.56
N ASP A 71 4.44 5.97 -1.73
CA ASP A 71 3.04 6.31 -1.97
C ASP A 71 2.14 5.08 -1.85
N ALA A 72 2.08 4.48 -0.67
CA ALA A 72 1.22 3.35 -0.39
C ALA A 72 0.50 3.51 0.94
N GLY A 73 -0.67 2.90 1.07
CA GLY A 73 -1.49 2.93 2.27
C GLY A 73 -0.86 2.23 3.47
N SER A 74 0.02 1.26 3.22
CA SER A 74 0.87 0.63 4.22
C SER A 74 2.26 0.34 3.66
N ILE A 75 3.27 0.38 4.55
CA ILE A 75 4.63 0.00 4.23
C ILE A 75 5.14 -1.01 5.27
N HIS A 76 5.74 -2.08 4.81
CA HIS A 76 6.30 -3.14 5.63
C HIS A 76 7.82 -3.18 5.47
N ILE A 77 8.54 -3.02 6.56
CA ILE A 77 10.00 -3.06 6.54
C ILE A 77 10.47 -4.46 6.90
N ASN A 78 11.27 -5.03 6.01
CA ASN A 78 11.81 -6.39 6.11
C ASN A 78 10.72 -7.47 6.25
N TRP A 79 9.55 -7.22 5.65
CA TRP A 79 8.46 -8.17 5.60
C TRP A 79 7.63 -8.01 4.32
N THR A 80 6.79 -9.01 4.06
CA THR A 80 5.85 -8.99 2.93
C THR A 80 4.70 -8.01 3.19
N PRO A 81 4.22 -7.29 2.17
CA PRO A 81 3.06 -6.41 2.28
C PRO A 81 1.72 -7.16 2.47
N LEU A 82 1.74 -8.49 2.42
CA LEU A 82 0.55 -9.32 2.61
C LEU A 82 0.14 -9.49 4.08
N TRP A 83 1.01 -9.11 5.04
CA TRP A 83 0.70 -9.23 6.46
C TRP A 83 -0.28 -8.15 6.92
N ARG A 84 -1.25 -8.55 7.72
CA ARG A 84 -2.26 -7.65 8.28
C ARG A 84 -2.61 -8.04 9.72
N ALA A 85 -2.80 -7.02 10.57
CA ALA A 85 -3.41 -7.18 11.89
C ALA A 85 -4.81 -6.53 11.90
N ASP A 86 -5.77 -7.11 12.62
CA ASP A 86 -7.17 -6.68 12.62
C ASP A 86 -7.36 -5.22 13.09
N LEU A 87 -6.48 -4.73 13.96
CA LEU A 87 -6.58 -3.39 14.52
C LEU A 87 -5.78 -2.33 13.76
N MET A 88 -5.01 -2.70 12.73
CA MET A 88 -4.28 -1.73 11.94
C MET A 88 -5.17 -1.04 10.91
N PRO A 89 -4.91 0.24 10.58
CA PRO A 89 -5.57 0.87 9.44
C PRO A 89 -5.14 0.16 8.16
N TYR A 90 -6.10 -0.23 7.35
CA TYR A 90 -5.84 -0.85 6.07
C TYR A 90 -6.61 -0.14 4.96
N GLY A 91 -5.94 0.22 3.90
CA GLY A 91 -6.54 0.89 2.75
C GLY A 91 -5.50 1.55 1.89
N GLY A 92 -5.81 1.71 0.63
CA GLY A 92 -4.91 2.21 -0.40
C GLY A 92 -4.85 3.73 -0.50
N LEU A 93 -3.95 4.15 -1.38
CA LEU A 93 -3.87 5.47 -1.97
C LEU A 93 -4.12 5.35 -3.47
N LYS A 94 -4.22 6.45 -4.17
CA LYS A 94 -4.41 6.49 -5.63
C LYS A 94 -5.63 5.65 -6.04
N GLY A 95 -5.51 4.87 -7.12
CA GLY A 95 -6.55 3.96 -7.62
C GLY A 95 -6.85 2.74 -6.73
N SER A 96 -6.04 2.48 -5.71
CA SER A 96 -6.25 1.35 -4.79
C SER A 96 -7.39 1.57 -3.79
N GLY A 97 -7.96 2.74 -3.71
CA GLY A 97 -9.16 3.02 -2.91
C GLY A 97 -9.09 4.30 -2.10
N ILE A 98 -10.15 4.55 -1.35
CA ILE A 98 -10.33 5.70 -0.46
C ILE A 98 -10.67 5.19 0.94
N GLY A 99 -10.32 5.97 1.97
CA GLY A 99 -10.61 5.63 3.36
C GLY A 99 -9.71 4.53 3.93
N LYS A 100 -10.02 4.12 5.14
CA LYS A 100 -9.30 3.06 5.85
C LYS A 100 -10.26 2.07 6.49
N GLU A 101 -10.00 0.79 6.27
CA GLU A 101 -10.63 -0.30 7.01
C GLU A 101 -10.03 -0.40 8.43
N GLY A 102 -10.75 -1.04 9.31
CA GLY A 102 -10.39 -1.22 10.71
C GLY A 102 -11.46 -0.60 11.62
N PRO A 103 -11.75 -1.19 12.79
CA PRO A 103 -12.92 -0.81 13.59
C PRO A 103 -12.97 0.68 13.95
N ARG A 104 -11.85 1.24 14.36
CA ARG A 104 -11.76 2.65 14.73
C ARG A 104 -12.07 3.57 13.54
N TRP A 105 -11.38 3.33 12.42
CA TRP A 105 -11.49 4.18 11.23
C TRP A 105 -12.88 4.05 10.58
N ALA A 106 -13.43 2.85 10.52
CA ALA A 106 -14.80 2.65 10.04
C ALA A 106 -15.81 3.42 10.88
N VAL A 107 -15.68 3.45 12.21
CA VAL A 107 -16.54 4.25 13.07
C VAL A 107 -16.37 5.76 12.80
N GLU A 108 -15.11 6.22 12.68
CA GLU A 108 -14.83 7.64 12.39
C GLU A 108 -15.41 8.08 11.03
N GLU A 109 -15.34 7.22 10.01
CA GLU A 109 -15.89 7.50 8.68
C GLU A 109 -17.42 7.43 8.59
N MET A 110 -18.05 6.62 9.45
CA MET A 110 -19.50 6.39 9.44
C MET A 110 -20.25 7.31 10.41
N THR A 111 -19.57 8.17 11.15
CA THR A 111 -20.16 9.05 12.17
C THR A 111 -19.66 10.48 12.06
N GLU A 112 -20.47 11.40 12.57
CA GLU A 112 -20.11 12.81 12.68
C GLU A 112 -20.05 13.24 14.15
N LEU A 113 -19.09 14.08 14.48
CA LEU A 113 -18.96 14.65 15.82
C LEU A 113 -20.05 15.70 16.05
N LYS A 114 -20.83 15.55 17.13
CA LYS A 114 -21.80 16.53 17.56
C LYS A 114 -21.46 17.03 18.95
N THR A 115 -21.26 18.34 19.08
CA THR A 115 -21.12 18.99 20.38
C THR A 115 -22.50 19.30 20.97
N VAL A 116 -22.74 18.82 22.19
CA VAL A 116 -23.98 19.14 22.94
C VAL A 116 -23.59 19.83 24.23
N VAL A 117 -24.08 21.04 24.42
CA VAL A 117 -23.90 21.84 25.65
C VAL A 117 -25.26 22.02 26.32
N LEU A 118 -25.39 21.48 27.52
CA LEU A 118 -26.58 21.65 28.33
C LEU A 118 -26.37 22.82 29.32
N HIS A 119 -27.11 23.91 29.11
CA HIS A 119 -27.16 25.03 30.06
C HIS A 119 -28.35 24.81 30.98
N GLY A 120 -28.10 24.47 32.22
CA GLY A 120 -29.15 24.26 33.22
C GLY A 120 -28.68 24.70 34.59
N ARG A 121 -29.65 25.00 35.47
CA ARG A 121 -29.32 25.19 36.89
C ARG A 121 -29.01 23.80 37.47
N PRO A 122 -28.00 23.71 38.38
CA PRO A 122 -27.82 22.46 39.12
C PRO A 122 -29.12 22.17 39.90
N TRP A 123 -29.58 20.94 39.79
CA TRP A 123 -30.75 20.41 40.49
C TRP A 123 -30.53 20.41 41.99
#